data_064dd7fdfa463584ff1d083ff6413a08
#
_entry.id   064dd7fdfa463584ff1d083ff6413a08
#
_cell.length_a   1.000
_cell.length_b   1.000
_cell.length_c   1.000
_cell.angle_alpha   90.00
_cell.angle_beta   90.00
_cell.angle_gamma   90.00
#
_symmetry.space_group_name_H-M   'P 1'
#
loop_
_entity.id
_entity.type
_entity.pdbx_description
1 polymer ?
#
loop_
_entity_poly.entity_id
_entity_poly.type
_entity_poly.pdbx_seq_one_letter_code
_entity_poly.pdbx_strand_id
1 'polypeptide(L)'
;MENWDDFQLLLALKRANTLRGAAKVLGVNHTTVSRRLHVLNQRFGLDICMLSQGKVTFSELGLQLLSAAENMEACLAPHLSQINTSVKQLKQQINLSIPPAILQFVLLDELHEFQQNNPYLTLSINTTYALSNLEKSEADVVIRASHVPDEHLVGHRLFPISLGYFMHKDYLDKRTSENVSWITASVTERPTWLLDTPYPNAPISLSIEDLVLRHQAASKGLGMIRGAHYIARHFPNLIEFAPASEHYADLWILTHPTKKSLPSVKRLISFLLKAMRSKQILIDCAK
;
A
#
# COMPACT_ATOMS: atom_id res chain seq x y z
N MET A 1 9.52 -26.32 -38.17
CA MET A 1 8.99 -26.40 -36.80
C MET A 1 8.05 -25.22 -36.66
N GLU A 2 6.79 -25.46 -36.41
CA GLU A 2 5.79 -24.41 -36.28
C GLU A 2 6.11 -23.58 -35.05
N ASN A 3 5.91 -22.27 -35.21
CA ASN A 3 6.12 -21.35 -34.11
C ASN A 3 4.91 -21.48 -33.15
N TRP A 4 5.17 -21.56 -31.82
CA TRP A 4 4.11 -21.54 -30.78
C TRP A 4 3.15 -20.35 -30.93
N ASP A 5 3.61 -19.22 -31.41
CA ASP A 5 2.80 -18.02 -31.67
C ASP A 5 1.71 -18.25 -32.73
N ASP A 6 1.89 -19.21 -33.64
CA ASP A 6 0.91 -19.55 -34.66
C ASP A 6 -0.30 -20.29 -34.02
N PHE A 7 -0.04 -21.20 -33.07
CA PHE A 7 -1.08 -21.86 -32.30
C PHE A 7 -1.84 -20.88 -31.39
N GLN A 8 -1.16 -19.97 -30.74
CA GLN A 8 -1.81 -18.92 -29.95
C GLN A 8 -2.68 -18.01 -30.84
N LEU A 9 -2.26 -17.70 -32.05
CA LEU A 9 -3.04 -16.95 -33.03
C LEU A 9 -4.34 -17.67 -33.36
N LEU A 10 -4.30 -18.97 -33.66
CA LEU A 10 -5.48 -19.77 -33.97
C LEU A 10 -6.46 -19.84 -32.81
N LEU A 11 -5.98 -20.08 -31.59
CA LEU A 11 -6.80 -20.05 -30.36
C LEU A 11 -7.47 -18.70 -30.14
N ALA A 12 -6.73 -17.58 -30.30
CA ALA A 12 -7.27 -16.25 -30.17
C ALA A 12 -8.34 -15.94 -31.23
N LEU A 13 -8.13 -16.35 -32.48
CA LEU A 13 -9.08 -16.20 -33.58
C LEU A 13 -10.36 -17.01 -33.32
N LYS A 14 -10.25 -18.24 -32.84
CA LYS A 14 -11.40 -19.07 -32.46
C LYS A 14 -12.25 -18.42 -31.37
N ARG A 15 -11.60 -17.96 -30.30
CA ARG A 15 -12.28 -17.36 -29.12
C ARG A 15 -12.96 -16.04 -29.44
N ALA A 16 -12.29 -15.18 -30.20
CA ALA A 16 -12.76 -13.84 -30.49
C ALA A 16 -13.65 -13.76 -31.75
N ASN A 17 -13.56 -14.74 -32.63
CA ASN A 17 -14.27 -14.83 -33.91
C ASN A 17 -14.10 -13.61 -34.85
N THR A 18 -13.17 -12.70 -34.54
CA THR A 18 -12.81 -11.52 -35.34
C THR A 18 -11.34 -11.19 -35.19
N LEU A 19 -10.71 -10.56 -36.22
CA LEU A 19 -9.32 -10.12 -36.12
C LEU A 19 -9.09 -9.09 -35.04
N ARG A 20 -10.03 -8.15 -34.84
CA ARG A 20 -9.95 -7.12 -33.80
C ARG A 20 -10.05 -7.72 -32.39
N GLY A 21 -10.95 -8.69 -32.22
CA GLY A 21 -11.08 -9.40 -30.96
C GLY A 21 -9.85 -10.22 -30.63
N ALA A 22 -9.28 -10.95 -31.61
CA ALA A 22 -8.04 -11.70 -31.46
C ALA A 22 -6.86 -10.79 -31.10
N ALA A 23 -6.78 -9.60 -31.71
CA ALA A 23 -5.76 -8.59 -31.40
C ALA A 23 -5.83 -8.15 -29.93
N LYS A 24 -7.02 -7.94 -29.41
CA LYS A 24 -7.24 -7.60 -27.98
C LYS A 24 -6.82 -8.74 -27.06
N VAL A 25 -7.12 -10.00 -27.41
CA VAL A 25 -6.71 -11.18 -26.63
C VAL A 25 -5.20 -11.34 -26.61
N LEU A 26 -4.55 -11.10 -27.76
CA LEU A 26 -3.08 -11.24 -27.91
C LEU A 26 -2.28 -10.01 -27.46
N GLY A 27 -2.95 -8.90 -27.11
CA GLY A 27 -2.28 -7.66 -26.72
C GLY A 27 -1.48 -7.00 -27.84
N VAL A 28 -1.91 -7.16 -29.10
CA VAL A 28 -1.22 -6.64 -30.28
C VAL A 28 -2.17 -5.82 -31.18
N ASN A 29 -1.62 -5.18 -32.23
CA ASN A 29 -2.43 -4.45 -33.20
C ASN A 29 -3.15 -5.40 -34.14
N HIS A 30 -4.34 -5.03 -34.63
CA HIS A 30 -5.12 -5.85 -35.57
C HIS A 30 -4.36 -6.08 -36.90
N THR A 31 -3.54 -5.12 -37.33
CA THR A 31 -2.67 -5.28 -38.50
C THR A 31 -1.60 -6.36 -38.29
N THR A 32 -1.11 -6.53 -37.06
CA THR A 32 -0.18 -7.60 -36.69
C THR A 32 -0.85 -8.96 -36.80
N VAL A 33 -2.10 -9.09 -36.31
CA VAL A 33 -2.88 -10.33 -36.42
C VAL A 33 -3.12 -10.68 -37.88
N SER A 34 -3.55 -9.72 -38.71
CA SER A 34 -3.75 -9.90 -40.13
C SER A 34 -2.49 -10.36 -40.86
N ARG A 35 -1.35 -9.72 -40.58
CA ARG A 35 -0.06 -10.08 -41.15
C ARG A 35 0.40 -11.48 -40.73
N ARG A 36 0.23 -11.85 -39.45
CA ARG A 36 0.57 -13.21 -38.96
C ARG A 36 -0.30 -14.28 -39.62
N LEU A 37 -1.59 -14.02 -39.79
CA LEU A 37 -2.49 -14.95 -40.48
C LEU A 37 -2.09 -15.11 -41.95
N HIS A 38 -1.75 -14.03 -42.64
CA HIS A 38 -1.27 -14.09 -44.02
C HIS A 38 0.04 -14.91 -44.14
N VAL A 39 0.99 -14.71 -43.25
CA VAL A 39 2.24 -15.49 -43.22
C VAL A 39 1.97 -16.98 -42.96
N LEU A 40 1.00 -17.29 -42.05
CA LEU A 40 0.59 -18.64 -41.76
C LEU A 40 -0.03 -19.33 -43.01
N ASN A 41 -0.94 -18.66 -43.69
CA ASN A 41 -1.56 -19.17 -44.93
C ASN A 41 -0.51 -19.40 -46.01
N GLN A 42 0.44 -18.45 -46.20
CA GLN A 42 1.54 -18.63 -47.17
C GLN A 42 2.43 -19.84 -46.86
N ARG A 43 2.72 -20.09 -45.60
CA ARG A 43 3.59 -21.20 -45.17
C ARG A 43 2.97 -22.56 -45.53
N PHE A 44 1.68 -22.68 -45.40
CA PHE A 44 0.93 -23.94 -45.72
C PHE A 44 0.48 -24.01 -47.19
N GLY A 45 0.62 -22.89 -47.92
CA GLY A 45 0.15 -22.82 -49.32
C GLY A 45 -1.38 -22.88 -49.47
N LEU A 46 -2.11 -22.79 -48.37
CA LEU A 46 -3.57 -22.90 -48.27
C LEU A 46 -4.13 -21.91 -47.27
N ASP A 47 -5.36 -21.49 -47.45
CA ASP A 47 -6.05 -20.67 -46.48
C ASP A 47 -6.44 -21.49 -45.23
N ILE A 48 -5.73 -21.27 -44.13
CA ILE A 48 -6.03 -21.89 -42.82
C ILE A 48 -7.29 -21.26 -42.22
N CYS A 49 -7.44 -19.94 -42.35
CA CYS A 49 -8.62 -19.18 -41.96
C CYS A 49 -9.02 -18.21 -43.05
N MET A 50 -10.29 -18.06 -43.29
CA MET A 50 -10.90 -17.08 -44.16
C MET A 50 -11.74 -16.08 -43.36
N LEU A 51 -11.82 -14.85 -43.86
CA LEU A 51 -12.69 -13.82 -43.32
C LEU A 51 -13.94 -13.71 -44.19
N SER A 52 -15.10 -14.11 -43.65
CA SER A 52 -16.40 -13.92 -44.30
C SER A 52 -17.26 -13.01 -43.45
N GLN A 53 -17.69 -11.87 -44.00
CA GLN A 53 -18.51 -10.86 -43.32
C GLN A 53 -17.93 -10.41 -41.95
N GLY A 54 -16.61 -10.29 -41.85
CA GLY A 54 -15.91 -9.89 -40.62
C GLY A 54 -15.77 -11.01 -39.57
N LYS A 55 -16.26 -12.21 -39.84
CA LYS A 55 -16.11 -13.40 -38.97
C LYS A 55 -15.01 -14.31 -39.50
N VAL A 56 -14.35 -14.99 -38.59
CA VAL A 56 -13.31 -15.99 -38.92
C VAL A 56 -13.96 -17.34 -39.15
N THR A 57 -13.68 -17.94 -40.30
CA THR A 57 -14.02 -19.33 -40.61
C THR A 57 -12.75 -20.12 -40.87
N PHE A 58 -12.64 -21.32 -40.31
CA PHE A 58 -11.49 -22.20 -40.47
C PHE A 58 -11.73 -23.17 -41.61
N SER A 59 -10.69 -23.41 -42.42
CA SER A 59 -10.69 -24.52 -43.39
C SER A 59 -10.55 -25.86 -42.66
N GLU A 60 -10.68 -26.97 -43.39
CA GLU A 60 -10.49 -28.33 -42.82
C GLU A 60 -9.09 -28.48 -42.20
N LEU A 61 -8.04 -28.01 -42.89
CA LEU A 61 -6.67 -27.96 -42.34
C LEU A 61 -6.60 -27.03 -41.13
N GLY A 62 -7.27 -25.86 -41.18
CA GLY A 62 -7.36 -24.94 -40.08
C GLY A 62 -8.00 -25.55 -38.83
N LEU A 63 -9.02 -26.35 -38.98
CA LEU A 63 -9.67 -27.10 -37.89
C LEU A 63 -8.75 -28.18 -37.29
N GLN A 64 -7.95 -28.87 -38.11
CA GLN A 64 -6.96 -29.84 -37.63
C GLN A 64 -5.85 -29.13 -36.81
N LEU A 65 -5.30 -28.02 -37.31
CA LEU A 65 -4.32 -27.21 -36.59
C LEU A 65 -4.90 -26.60 -35.29
N LEU A 66 -6.15 -26.16 -35.32
CA LEU A 66 -6.86 -25.66 -34.14
C LEU A 66 -7.04 -26.77 -33.09
N SER A 67 -7.43 -27.98 -33.50
CA SER A 67 -7.54 -29.13 -32.60
C SER A 67 -6.19 -29.47 -31.94
N ALA A 68 -5.09 -29.37 -32.70
CA ALA A 68 -3.75 -29.54 -32.15
C ALA A 68 -3.42 -28.45 -31.13
N ALA A 69 -3.76 -27.18 -31.43
CA ALA A 69 -3.56 -26.05 -30.52
C ALA A 69 -4.35 -26.19 -29.20
N GLU A 70 -5.61 -26.64 -29.28
CA GLU A 70 -6.48 -26.91 -28.12
C GLU A 70 -5.93 -28.04 -27.26
N ASN A 71 -5.43 -29.12 -27.86
CA ASN A 71 -4.79 -30.21 -27.13
C ASN A 71 -3.50 -29.76 -26.43
N MET A 72 -2.67 -28.95 -27.08
CA MET A 72 -1.47 -28.38 -26.49
C MET A 72 -1.81 -27.48 -25.31
N GLU A 73 -2.81 -26.63 -25.44
CA GLU A 73 -3.27 -25.77 -24.36
C GLU A 73 -3.81 -26.57 -23.17
N ALA A 74 -4.63 -27.59 -23.43
CA ALA A 74 -5.17 -28.50 -22.42
C ALA A 74 -4.05 -29.27 -21.68
N CYS A 75 -3.00 -29.68 -22.39
CA CYS A 75 -1.83 -30.30 -21.80
C CYS A 75 -1.05 -29.34 -20.89
N LEU A 76 -0.90 -28.08 -21.28
CA LEU A 76 -0.15 -27.07 -20.51
C LEU A 76 -0.93 -26.53 -19.30
N ALA A 77 -2.25 -26.45 -19.36
CA ALA A 77 -3.09 -25.85 -18.34
C ALA A 77 -2.87 -26.42 -16.93
N PRO A 78 -2.79 -27.77 -16.71
CA PRO A 78 -2.49 -28.32 -15.38
C PRO A 78 -1.11 -27.91 -14.85
N HIS A 79 -0.09 -27.92 -15.72
CA HIS A 79 1.28 -27.56 -15.34
C HIS A 79 1.40 -26.08 -14.98
N LEU A 80 0.76 -25.20 -15.75
CA LEU A 80 0.69 -23.78 -15.43
C LEU A 80 -0.06 -23.53 -14.12
N SER A 81 -1.14 -24.28 -13.87
CA SER A 81 -1.86 -24.21 -12.59
C SER A 81 -0.98 -24.67 -11.42
N GLN A 82 -0.22 -25.76 -11.58
CA GLN A 82 0.73 -26.23 -10.57
C GLN A 82 1.86 -25.24 -10.33
N ILE A 83 2.44 -24.65 -11.39
CA ILE A 83 3.46 -23.61 -11.28
C ILE A 83 2.89 -22.39 -10.55
N ASN A 84 1.71 -21.93 -10.91
CA ASN A 84 1.05 -20.81 -10.22
C ASN A 84 0.76 -21.12 -8.74
N THR A 85 0.41 -22.35 -8.41
CA THR A 85 0.22 -22.82 -7.04
C THR A 85 1.56 -22.87 -6.29
N SER A 86 2.61 -23.39 -6.93
CA SER A 86 3.96 -23.45 -6.35
C SER A 86 4.58 -22.05 -6.17
N VAL A 87 4.37 -21.14 -7.11
CA VAL A 87 4.78 -19.72 -6.97
C VAL A 87 4.01 -19.02 -5.85
N LYS A 88 2.73 -19.35 -5.65
CA LYS A 88 1.95 -18.90 -4.49
C LYS A 88 2.44 -19.49 -3.17
N GLN A 89 3.01 -20.70 -3.19
CA GLN A 89 3.55 -21.40 -2.02
C GLN A 89 4.99 -21.00 -1.69
N LEU A 90 5.72 -20.32 -2.58
CA LEU A 90 6.97 -19.67 -2.22
C LEU A 90 6.65 -18.58 -1.19
N LYS A 91 7.04 -18.80 0.07
CA LYS A 91 6.93 -17.80 1.14
C LYS A 91 7.58 -16.50 0.64
N GLN A 92 6.77 -15.52 0.32
CA GLN A 92 7.25 -14.20 -0.05
C GLN A 92 7.32 -13.35 1.21
N GLN A 93 8.47 -12.76 1.45
CA GLN A 93 8.64 -11.77 2.52
C GLN A 93 8.35 -10.39 1.96
N ILE A 94 7.59 -9.59 2.72
CA ILE A 94 7.36 -8.17 2.47
C ILE A 94 7.84 -7.40 3.70
N ASN A 95 8.70 -6.43 3.47
CA ASN A 95 9.22 -5.56 4.51
C ASN A 95 8.35 -4.29 4.59
N LEU A 96 7.62 -4.14 5.69
CA LEU A 96 6.79 -2.96 5.99
C LEU A 96 7.50 -2.09 7.01
N SER A 97 7.73 -0.82 6.68
CA SER A 97 8.21 0.18 7.63
C SER A 97 7.07 1.09 8.05
N ILE A 98 6.84 1.25 9.37
CA ILE A 98 5.67 1.92 9.91
C ILE A 98 6.00 2.62 11.23
N PRO A 99 5.43 3.81 11.55
CA PRO A 99 5.56 4.42 12.87
C PRO A 99 4.99 3.50 13.96
N PRO A 100 5.69 3.32 15.10
CA PRO A 100 5.24 2.46 16.20
C PRO A 100 3.80 2.74 16.64
N ALA A 101 3.43 4.01 16.78
CA ALA A 101 2.11 4.41 17.21
C ALA A 101 0.99 4.06 16.21
N ILE A 102 1.26 4.17 14.90
CA ILE A 102 0.29 3.76 13.86
C ILE A 102 0.11 2.23 13.89
N LEU A 103 1.20 1.50 14.04
CA LEU A 103 1.10 0.04 14.19
C LEU A 103 0.24 -0.33 15.41
N GLN A 104 0.58 0.21 16.57
CA GLN A 104 -0.01 -0.18 17.86
C GLN A 104 -1.49 0.19 17.96
N PHE A 105 -1.88 1.39 17.54
CA PHE A 105 -3.21 1.94 17.80
C PHE A 105 -4.17 1.90 16.61
N VAL A 106 -3.66 1.59 15.41
CA VAL A 106 -4.47 1.68 14.20
C VAL A 106 -4.47 0.40 13.39
N LEU A 107 -3.33 -0.26 13.19
CA LEU A 107 -3.20 -1.31 12.17
C LEU A 107 -2.85 -2.71 12.68
N LEU A 108 -2.63 -2.91 13.97
CA LEU A 108 -2.16 -4.22 14.46
C LEU A 108 -3.18 -5.33 14.18
N ASP A 109 -4.47 -5.06 14.47
CA ASP A 109 -5.55 -6.03 14.24
C ASP A 109 -5.78 -6.27 12.75
N GLU A 110 -5.75 -5.20 11.94
CA GLU A 110 -5.90 -5.27 10.49
C GLU A 110 -4.77 -6.05 9.84
N LEU A 111 -3.52 -5.88 10.30
CA LEU A 111 -2.39 -6.66 9.79
C LEU A 111 -2.48 -8.14 10.19
N HIS A 112 -3.05 -8.45 11.34
CA HIS A 112 -3.37 -9.82 11.72
C HIS A 112 -4.38 -10.45 10.74
N GLU A 113 -5.47 -9.74 10.43
CA GLU A 113 -6.45 -10.16 9.41
C GLU A 113 -5.79 -10.36 8.03
N PHE A 114 -4.92 -9.42 7.63
CA PHE A 114 -4.17 -9.55 6.38
C PHE A 114 -3.33 -10.81 6.35
N GLN A 115 -2.63 -11.12 7.44
CA GLN A 115 -1.77 -12.30 7.54
C GLN A 115 -2.59 -13.60 7.49
N GLN A 116 -3.74 -13.66 8.14
CA GLN A 116 -4.65 -14.80 8.08
C GLN A 116 -5.15 -15.07 6.65
N ASN A 117 -5.48 -14.00 5.92
CA ASN A 117 -5.96 -14.08 4.53
C ASN A 117 -4.84 -14.32 3.51
N ASN A 118 -3.56 -14.24 3.92
CA ASN A 118 -2.40 -14.40 3.06
C ASN A 118 -1.31 -15.26 3.72
N PRO A 119 -1.56 -16.54 4.03
CA PRO A 119 -0.65 -17.38 4.81
C PRO A 119 0.69 -17.66 4.13
N TYR A 120 0.77 -17.40 2.81
CA TYR A 120 2.01 -17.53 2.01
C TYR A 120 2.87 -16.25 2.03
N LEU A 121 2.36 -15.13 2.57
CA LEU A 121 3.12 -13.90 2.73
C LEU A 121 3.64 -13.80 4.16
N THR A 122 4.91 -13.52 4.32
CA THR A 122 5.52 -13.18 5.62
C THR A 122 5.73 -11.67 5.67
N LEU A 123 5.11 -11.00 6.64
CA LEU A 123 5.36 -9.59 6.91
C LEU A 123 6.54 -9.44 7.88
N SER A 124 7.56 -8.74 7.45
CA SER A 124 8.64 -8.23 8.32
C SER A 124 8.35 -6.76 8.61
N ILE A 125 8.04 -6.44 9.86
CA ILE A 125 7.63 -5.10 10.26
C ILE A 125 8.77 -4.42 10.99
N ASN A 126 9.25 -3.31 10.43
CA ASN A 126 10.22 -2.42 11.07
C ASN A 126 9.50 -1.18 11.58
N THR A 127 9.56 -0.95 12.90
CA THR A 127 8.93 0.21 13.53
C THR A 127 9.95 1.32 13.74
N THR A 128 9.73 2.47 13.08
CA THR A 128 10.62 3.63 13.22
C THR A 128 9.89 4.92 12.83
N TYR A 129 10.28 6.02 13.46
CA TYR A 129 9.89 7.38 13.05
C TYR A 129 10.90 8.01 12.08
N ALA A 130 12.12 7.44 11.94
CA ALA A 130 13.17 7.99 11.10
C ALA A 130 12.89 7.79 9.61
N LEU A 131 13.12 8.81 8.80
CA LEU A 131 13.00 8.78 7.33
C LEU A 131 14.20 8.10 6.66
N SER A 132 15.36 8.08 7.32
CA SER A 132 16.67 7.72 6.78
C SER A 132 16.84 6.27 6.29
N ASN A 133 15.92 5.34 6.62
CA ASN A 133 16.02 3.94 6.22
C ASN A 133 15.41 3.62 4.84
N LEU A 134 14.84 4.61 4.17
CA LEU A 134 14.21 4.43 2.84
C LEU A 134 15.24 4.39 1.71
N GLU A 135 16.34 5.14 1.84
CA GLU A 135 17.40 5.21 0.82
C GLU A 135 18.13 3.86 0.63
N LYS A 136 18.11 2.98 1.63
CA LYS A 136 18.78 1.67 1.58
C LYS A 136 17.95 0.52 1.01
N SER A 137 16.80 0.78 0.40
CA SER A 137 15.91 -0.25 -0.17
C SER A 137 15.45 -1.35 0.81
N GLU A 138 15.51 -1.11 2.12
CA GLU A 138 15.22 -2.12 3.15
C GLU A 138 13.71 -2.37 3.32
N ALA A 139 12.84 -1.44 2.91
CA ALA A 139 11.39 -1.61 2.96
C ALA A 139 10.78 -1.76 1.57
N ASP A 140 9.71 -2.57 1.46
CA ASP A 140 8.91 -2.70 0.25
C ASP A 140 7.73 -1.74 0.26
N VAL A 141 7.15 -1.53 1.43
CA VAL A 141 6.07 -0.57 1.69
C VAL A 141 6.40 0.23 2.93
N VAL A 142 6.07 1.51 2.90
CA VAL A 142 6.33 2.44 3.99
C VAL A 142 5.07 3.22 4.33
N ILE A 143 4.75 3.33 5.62
CA ILE A 143 3.78 4.28 6.14
C ILE A 143 4.54 5.38 6.87
N ARG A 144 4.30 6.64 6.52
CA ARG A 144 4.98 7.79 7.13
C ARG A 144 4.10 9.02 7.20
N ALA A 145 4.36 9.83 8.24
CA ALA A 145 3.88 11.19 8.33
C ALA A 145 4.89 12.12 7.62
N SER A 146 4.44 12.87 6.62
CA SER A 146 5.29 13.83 5.90
C SER A 146 4.45 14.95 5.30
N HIS A 147 5.01 16.15 5.20
CA HIS A 147 4.43 17.24 4.40
C HIS A 147 4.59 16.96 2.92
N VAL A 148 5.77 16.52 2.52
CA VAL A 148 6.11 16.15 1.15
C VAL A 148 6.91 14.85 1.22
N PRO A 149 6.47 13.78 0.55
CA PRO A 149 7.25 12.54 0.48
C PRO A 149 8.49 12.74 -0.40
N ASP A 150 9.50 11.89 -0.19
CA ASP A 150 10.72 11.88 -1.00
C ASP A 150 10.40 11.65 -2.48
N GLU A 151 11.03 12.41 -3.38
CA GLU A 151 10.75 12.41 -4.84
C GLU A 151 10.97 11.04 -5.49
N HIS A 152 11.85 10.21 -4.92
CA HIS A 152 12.12 8.87 -5.45
C HIS A 152 11.08 7.81 -5.05
N LEU A 153 10.08 8.18 -4.23
CA LEU A 153 9.01 7.30 -3.81
C LEU A 153 7.70 7.62 -4.53
N VAL A 154 6.86 6.61 -4.70
CA VAL A 154 5.52 6.74 -5.26
C VAL A 154 4.49 6.14 -4.31
N GLY A 155 3.30 6.71 -4.27
CA GLY A 155 2.27 6.16 -3.39
C GLY A 155 1.03 7.01 -3.26
N HIS A 156 0.39 6.93 -2.10
CA HIS A 156 -0.91 7.51 -1.84
C HIS A 156 -0.87 8.38 -0.59
N ARG A 157 -1.30 9.64 -0.74
CA ARG A 157 -1.66 10.50 0.37
C ARG A 157 -2.96 10.00 0.97
N LEU A 158 -3.03 9.93 2.30
CA LEU A 158 -4.22 9.51 3.01
C LEU A 158 -4.98 10.74 3.56
N PHE A 159 -4.64 11.14 4.77
CA PHE A 159 -5.30 12.23 5.50
C PHE A 159 -4.33 12.85 6.49
N PRO A 160 -4.63 14.07 6.98
CA PRO A 160 -3.80 14.73 7.98
C PRO A 160 -3.85 14.00 9.32
N ILE A 161 -2.76 14.15 10.10
CA ILE A 161 -2.72 13.70 11.49
C ILE A 161 -3.18 14.88 12.35
N SER A 162 -4.27 14.68 13.09
CA SER A 162 -4.80 15.68 14.01
C SER A 162 -4.03 15.66 15.33
N LEU A 163 -3.57 16.83 15.74
CA LEU A 163 -2.86 17.06 16.99
C LEU A 163 -3.67 17.96 17.93
N GLY A 164 -3.39 17.84 19.22
CA GLY A 164 -3.90 18.70 20.28
C GLY A 164 -2.89 18.85 21.41
N TYR A 165 -3.23 19.66 22.38
CA TYR A 165 -2.47 19.82 23.63
C TYR A 165 -3.20 19.09 24.74
N PHE A 166 -2.51 18.15 25.38
CA PHE A 166 -3.10 17.22 26.35
C PHE A 166 -2.41 17.30 27.70
N MET A 167 -3.20 17.09 28.77
CA MET A 167 -2.73 16.91 30.13
C MET A 167 -3.60 15.90 30.88
N HIS A 168 -3.15 15.48 32.06
CA HIS A 168 -4.00 14.69 32.94
C HIS A 168 -5.21 15.53 33.42
N LYS A 169 -6.38 14.94 33.51
CA LYS A 169 -7.63 15.64 33.91
C LYS A 169 -7.51 16.42 35.22
N ASP A 170 -6.77 15.90 36.21
CA ASP A 170 -6.56 16.54 37.52
C ASP A 170 -5.22 17.31 37.59
N TYR A 171 -4.61 17.64 36.44
CA TYR A 171 -3.26 18.22 36.43
C TYR A 171 -3.22 19.62 37.03
N LEU A 172 -4.21 20.44 36.70
CA LEU A 172 -4.33 21.81 37.18
C LEU A 172 -4.89 21.89 38.62
N ASP A 173 -5.69 20.91 39.05
CA ASP A 173 -6.24 20.88 40.41
C ASP A 173 -5.15 20.70 41.46
N LYS A 174 -4.05 20.06 41.09
CA LYS A 174 -2.89 19.78 41.97
C LYS A 174 -1.73 20.74 41.80
N ARG A 175 -1.86 21.74 40.92
CA ARG A 175 -0.78 22.66 40.55
C ARG A 175 -1.33 24.06 40.32
N THR A 176 -0.57 25.06 40.73
CA THR A 176 -0.83 26.45 40.32
C THR A 176 -0.36 26.65 38.88
N SER A 177 -0.86 27.67 38.20
CA SER A 177 -0.44 28.02 36.82
C SER A 177 1.06 28.25 36.68
N GLU A 178 1.75 28.56 37.79
CA GLU A 178 3.21 28.76 37.87
C GLU A 178 4.01 27.44 37.96
N ASN A 179 3.36 26.33 38.33
CA ASN A 179 4.01 25.04 38.56
C ASN A 179 3.69 23.98 37.47
N VAL A 180 3.14 24.42 36.35
CA VAL A 180 2.90 23.53 35.18
C VAL A 180 4.20 23.39 34.35
N SER A 181 4.32 22.25 33.68
CA SER A 181 5.50 21.98 32.83
C SER A 181 5.15 21.15 31.61
N TRP A 182 6.00 21.23 30.61
CA TRP A 182 5.87 20.46 29.36
C TRP A 182 6.77 19.24 29.35
N ILE A 183 6.30 18.19 28.64
CA ILE A 183 7.09 17.03 28.22
C ILE A 183 7.26 17.14 26.72
N THR A 184 8.49 17.20 26.23
CA THR A 184 8.83 17.33 24.80
C THR A 184 9.65 16.16 24.30
N ALA A 185 9.94 16.10 22.99
CA ALA A 185 10.82 15.09 22.44
C ALA A 185 12.31 15.35 22.77
N SER A 186 12.68 16.61 22.92
CA SER A 186 14.05 17.03 23.22
C SER A 186 13.99 18.24 24.15
N VAL A 187 15.06 18.43 24.93
CA VAL A 187 15.27 19.63 25.77
C VAL A 187 16.25 20.63 25.15
N THR A 188 16.95 20.22 24.08
CA THR A 188 18.02 21.05 23.47
C THR A 188 17.47 22.28 22.77
N GLU A 189 16.28 22.17 22.19
CA GLU A 189 15.61 23.30 21.52
C GLU A 189 14.19 23.43 22.04
N ARG A 190 13.81 24.67 22.38
CA ARG A 190 12.43 24.98 22.77
C ARG A 190 11.56 25.00 21.51
N PRO A 191 10.56 24.12 21.39
CA PRO A 191 9.72 24.07 20.21
C PRO A 191 8.92 25.36 20.00
N THR A 192 8.85 25.85 18.76
CA THR A 192 8.12 27.09 18.39
C THR A 192 6.63 27.01 18.69
N TRP A 193 6.02 25.83 18.53
CA TRP A 193 4.60 25.62 18.81
C TRP A 193 4.18 25.90 20.26
N LEU A 194 5.13 25.98 21.20
CA LEU A 194 4.85 26.37 22.59
C LEU A 194 4.30 27.78 22.69
N LEU A 195 4.69 28.68 21.77
CA LEU A 195 4.23 30.06 21.74
C LEU A 195 2.72 30.19 21.50
N ASP A 196 2.12 29.20 20.81
CA ASP A 196 0.70 29.17 20.46
C ASP A 196 -0.16 28.46 21.51
N THR A 197 0.41 28.16 22.68
CA THR A 197 -0.28 27.46 23.76
C THR A 197 -0.72 28.40 24.88
N PRO A 198 -1.70 28.02 25.73
CA PRO A 198 -2.04 28.81 26.94
C PRO A 198 -0.91 28.92 27.96
N TYR A 199 0.16 28.11 27.83
CA TYR A 199 1.31 28.09 28.76
C TYR A 199 2.65 28.24 28.04
N PRO A 200 2.88 29.35 27.31
CA PRO A 200 4.05 29.48 26.44
C PRO A 200 5.38 29.57 27.22
N ASN A 201 5.32 30.02 28.47
CA ASN A 201 6.52 30.21 29.32
C ASN A 201 6.77 29.06 30.29
N ALA A 202 5.86 28.04 30.35
CA ALA A 202 6.04 26.91 31.25
C ALA A 202 7.34 26.13 30.92
N PRO A 203 8.11 25.72 31.95
CA PRO A 203 9.35 25.00 31.72
C PRO A 203 9.13 23.63 31.06
N ILE A 204 10.16 23.15 30.36
CA ILE A 204 10.23 21.75 29.92
C ILE A 204 10.89 20.98 31.08
N SER A 205 10.11 20.14 31.76
CA SER A 205 10.60 19.39 32.94
C SER A 205 11.07 17.98 32.56
N LEU A 206 10.65 17.46 31.40
CA LEU A 206 10.97 16.10 30.98
C LEU A 206 11.11 16.03 29.46
N SER A 207 12.06 15.21 29.00
CA SER A 207 12.24 14.88 27.60
C SER A 207 12.05 13.39 27.41
N ILE A 208 11.14 13.02 26.50
CA ILE A 208 10.88 11.64 26.10
C ILE A 208 10.76 11.62 24.57
N GLU A 209 11.70 10.99 23.89
CA GLU A 209 11.72 10.94 22.42
C GLU A 209 10.53 10.17 21.86
N ASP A 210 10.17 9.03 22.49
CA ASP A 210 9.06 8.22 22.05
C ASP A 210 7.70 8.89 22.29
N LEU A 211 6.92 8.98 21.21
CA LEU A 211 5.63 9.67 21.20
C LEU A 211 4.60 9.00 22.12
N VAL A 212 4.54 7.67 22.14
CA VAL A 212 3.56 6.90 22.95
C VAL A 212 3.91 7.04 24.43
N LEU A 213 5.18 6.92 24.77
CA LEU A 213 5.64 7.11 26.15
C LEU A 213 5.39 8.53 26.66
N ARG A 214 5.45 9.57 25.79
CA ARG A 214 5.04 10.93 26.18
C ARG A 214 3.57 11.00 26.57
N HIS A 215 2.66 10.37 25.79
CA HIS A 215 1.23 10.29 26.15
C HIS A 215 1.04 9.55 27.46
N GLN A 216 1.76 8.46 27.67
CA GLN A 216 1.70 7.70 28.91
C GLN A 216 2.19 8.52 30.12
N ALA A 217 3.28 9.29 29.95
CA ALA A 217 3.79 10.16 31.00
C ALA A 217 2.78 11.27 31.36
N ALA A 218 2.20 11.90 30.35
CA ALA A 218 1.16 12.91 30.55
C ALA A 218 -0.10 12.33 31.22
N SER A 219 -0.51 11.12 30.87
CA SER A 219 -1.64 10.44 31.51
C SER A 219 -1.42 10.10 32.98
N LYS A 220 -0.17 10.12 33.45
CA LYS A 220 0.21 9.98 34.87
C LYS A 220 0.39 11.34 35.57
N GLY A 221 0.12 12.45 34.88
CA GLY A 221 0.23 13.80 35.43
C GLY A 221 1.66 14.32 35.57
N LEU A 222 2.61 13.81 34.77
CA LEU A 222 4.00 14.27 34.82
C LEU A 222 4.22 15.62 34.11
N GLY A 223 3.32 15.99 33.18
CA GLY A 223 3.39 17.26 32.46
C GLY A 223 2.36 17.33 31.33
N MET A 224 2.37 18.45 30.62
CA MET A 224 1.56 18.69 29.42
C MET A 224 2.32 18.22 28.17
N ILE A 225 1.60 17.81 27.13
CA ILE A 225 2.20 17.37 25.86
C ILE A 225 1.48 18.00 24.66
N ARG A 226 2.19 18.13 23.53
CA ARG A 226 1.60 18.15 22.21
C ARG A 226 1.48 16.69 21.76
N GLY A 227 0.30 16.22 21.47
CA GLY A 227 0.01 14.82 21.20
C GLY A 227 -0.92 14.62 20.01
N ALA A 228 -1.03 13.37 19.55
CA ALA A 228 -1.93 12.98 18.48
C ALA A 228 -3.23 12.43 19.08
N HIS A 229 -4.37 12.85 18.54
CA HIS A 229 -5.70 12.44 19.03
C HIS A 229 -5.89 10.94 18.98
N TYR A 230 -5.42 10.26 17.91
CA TYR A 230 -5.55 8.80 17.77
C TYR A 230 -4.79 8.02 18.87
N ILE A 231 -3.77 8.64 19.50
CA ILE A 231 -3.07 8.06 20.65
C ILE A 231 -3.77 8.46 21.94
N ALA A 232 -4.07 9.75 22.12
CA ALA A 232 -4.63 10.31 23.37
C ALA A 232 -5.93 9.60 23.80
N ARG A 233 -6.77 9.22 22.85
CA ARG A 233 -8.04 8.49 23.12
C ARG A 233 -7.88 7.16 23.86
N HIS A 234 -6.69 6.54 23.79
CA HIS A 234 -6.39 5.30 24.50
C HIS A 234 -5.95 5.54 25.96
N PHE A 235 -5.87 6.81 26.37
CA PHE A 235 -5.52 7.22 27.73
C PHE A 235 -6.67 8.01 28.36
N PRO A 236 -7.62 7.35 29.04
CA PRO A 236 -8.86 7.99 29.52
C PRO A 236 -8.65 9.11 30.54
N ASN A 237 -7.45 9.23 31.12
CA ASN A 237 -7.09 10.32 32.02
C ASN A 237 -6.51 11.54 31.28
N LEU A 238 -6.27 11.45 29.97
CA LEU A 238 -5.85 12.61 29.18
C LEU A 238 -7.07 13.40 28.72
N ILE A 239 -7.02 14.70 28.91
CA ILE A 239 -7.96 15.66 28.35
C ILE A 239 -7.22 16.61 27.42
N GLU A 240 -7.86 16.99 26.34
CA GLU A 240 -7.41 18.09 25.50
C GLU A 240 -7.78 19.41 26.18
N PHE A 241 -6.81 20.30 26.38
CA PHE A 241 -7.05 21.61 26.98
C PHE A 241 -6.92 22.77 25.97
N ALA A 242 -6.30 22.53 24.82
CA ALA A 242 -6.29 23.44 23.71
C ALA A 242 -6.05 22.68 22.39
N PRO A 243 -6.68 23.09 21.26
CA PRO A 243 -6.41 22.52 19.94
C PRO A 243 -5.04 22.99 19.44
N ALA A 244 -4.36 22.14 18.67
CA ALA A 244 -3.18 22.56 17.91
C ALA A 244 -3.63 23.18 16.59
N SER A 245 -3.21 24.41 16.32
CA SER A 245 -3.60 25.16 15.13
C SER A 245 -2.86 24.77 13.85
N GLU A 246 -1.69 24.17 13.97
CA GLU A 246 -0.84 23.83 12.84
C GLU A 246 -1.20 22.49 12.20
N HIS A 247 -1.21 22.47 10.86
CA HIS A 247 -1.16 21.23 10.10
C HIS A 247 0.18 20.53 10.34
N TYR A 248 0.15 19.39 11.04
CA TYR A 248 1.40 18.70 11.40
C TYR A 248 2.01 17.99 10.20
N ALA A 249 1.29 17.11 9.56
CA ALA A 249 1.70 16.33 8.39
C ALA A 249 0.54 15.46 7.89
N ASP A 250 0.64 15.05 6.64
CA ASP A 250 -0.23 13.99 6.12
C ASP A 250 0.39 12.62 6.34
N LEU A 251 -0.48 11.62 6.46
CA LEU A 251 -0.06 10.23 6.45
C LEU A 251 -0.01 9.72 5.01
N TRP A 252 1.05 8.99 4.68
CA TRP A 252 1.30 8.45 3.34
C TRP A 252 1.55 6.95 3.39
N ILE A 253 1.13 6.25 2.32
CA ILE A 253 1.58 4.88 2.00
C ILE A 253 2.44 4.98 0.76
N LEU A 254 3.72 4.60 0.87
CA LEU A 254 4.75 4.80 -0.15
C LEU A 254 5.44 3.48 -0.50
N THR A 255 5.96 3.40 -1.71
CA THR A 255 6.79 2.29 -2.20
C THR A 255 7.79 2.80 -3.23
N HIS A 256 8.85 2.04 -3.48
CA HIS A 256 9.77 2.35 -4.56
C HIS A 256 9.13 2.04 -5.93
N PRO A 257 9.35 2.85 -6.99
CA PRO A 257 8.77 2.62 -8.33
C PRO A 257 9.02 1.22 -8.88
N THR A 258 10.20 0.65 -8.66
CA THR A 258 10.56 -0.71 -9.12
C THR A 258 9.77 -1.82 -8.41
N LYS A 259 9.30 -1.59 -7.19
CA LYS A 259 8.54 -2.56 -6.39
C LYS A 259 7.02 -2.43 -6.56
N LYS A 260 6.54 -1.28 -7.07
CA LYS A 260 5.11 -0.97 -7.26
C LYS A 260 4.36 -2.02 -8.09
N SER A 261 5.03 -2.65 -9.04
CA SER A 261 4.42 -3.66 -9.94
C SER A 261 4.30 -5.04 -9.30
N LEU A 262 5.02 -5.34 -8.23
CA LEU A 262 5.03 -6.64 -7.57
C LEU A 262 3.64 -6.99 -7.01
N PRO A 263 3.09 -8.19 -7.31
CA PRO A 263 1.73 -8.57 -6.88
C PRO A 263 1.54 -8.54 -5.36
N SER A 264 2.54 -8.96 -4.59
CA SER A 264 2.52 -8.94 -3.12
C SER A 264 2.46 -7.51 -2.56
N VAL A 265 3.26 -6.59 -3.13
CA VAL A 265 3.29 -5.17 -2.75
C VAL A 265 1.96 -4.50 -3.07
N LYS A 266 1.42 -4.71 -4.30
CA LYS A 266 0.09 -4.19 -4.67
C LYS A 266 -1.00 -4.67 -3.73
N ARG A 267 -0.97 -5.94 -3.34
CA ARG A 267 -1.95 -6.53 -2.43
C ARG A 267 -1.87 -5.89 -1.04
N LEU A 268 -0.66 -5.73 -0.48
CA LEU A 268 -0.48 -5.07 0.80
C LEU A 268 -0.93 -3.60 0.74
N ILE A 269 -0.52 -2.84 -0.28
CA ILE A 269 -0.93 -1.43 -0.44
C ILE A 269 -2.45 -1.31 -0.55
N SER A 270 -3.11 -2.14 -1.36
CA SER A 270 -4.56 -2.12 -1.50
C SER A 270 -5.29 -2.42 -0.19
N PHE A 271 -4.77 -3.37 0.59
CA PHE A 271 -5.28 -3.69 1.91
C PHE A 271 -5.10 -2.51 2.87
N LEU A 272 -3.89 -1.97 2.97
CA LEU A 272 -3.58 -0.82 3.84
C LEU A 272 -4.42 0.40 3.50
N LEU A 273 -4.64 0.70 2.22
CA LEU A 273 -5.52 1.80 1.79
C LEU A 273 -6.94 1.63 2.30
N LYS A 274 -7.49 0.43 2.19
CA LYS A 274 -8.84 0.12 2.69
C LYS A 274 -8.91 0.23 4.21
N ALA A 275 -7.97 -0.38 4.91
CA ALA A 275 -7.89 -0.37 6.38
C ALA A 275 -7.72 1.05 6.94
N MET A 276 -6.81 1.85 6.34
CA MET A 276 -6.58 3.22 6.78
C MET A 276 -7.79 4.14 6.55
N ARG A 277 -8.45 4.02 5.39
CA ARG A 277 -9.66 4.82 5.09
C ARG A 277 -10.79 4.53 6.08
N SER A 278 -10.98 3.28 6.49
CA SER A 278 -11.98 2.92 7.50
C SER A 278 -11.67 3.51 8.89
N LYS A 279 -10.41 3.85 9.14
CA LYS A 279 -9.92 4.44 10.40
C LYS A 279 -9.68 5.96 10.30
N GLN A 280 -10.02 6.59 9.18
CA GLN A 280 -9.76 8.03 8.97
C GLN A 280 -10.28 8.88 10.13
N ILE A 281 -11.51 8.67 10.58
CA ILE A 281 -12.13 9.43 11.69
C ILE A 281 -11.32 9.32 12.99
N LEU A 282 -10.56 8.25 13.18
CA LEU A 282 -9.73 8.06 14.37
C LEU A 282 -8.49 8.96 14.37
N ILE A 283 -7.95 9.28 13.19
CA ILE A 283 -6.68 9.99 13.02
C ILE A 283 -6.92 11.45 12.66
N ASP A 284 -7.89 11.69 11.77
CA ASP A 284 -8.32 13.01 11.30
C ASP A 284 -9.54 13.44 12.15
N CYS A 285 -9.28 13.92 13.36
CA CYS A 285 -10.32 14.42 14.26
C CYS A 285 -10.77 15.85 13.90
N ALA A 286 -10.63 16.26 12.63
CA ALA A 286 -11.13 17.53 12.17
C ALA A 286 -12.68 17.47 12.13
N LYS A 287 -13.30 17.48 13.31
CA LYS A 287 -14.59 18.07 13.70
C LYS A 287 -15.06 17.55 15.06
#